data_60cf0fcadb5afcea15c63e67bad90314
#
_entry.id   60cf0fcadb5afcea15c63e67bad90314
#
_cell.length_a   1.000
_cell.length_b   1.000
_cell.length_c   1.000
_cell.angle_alpha   90.00
_cell.angle_beta   90.00
_cell.angle_gamma   90.00
#
_symmetry.space_group_name_H-M   'P 1'
#
loop_
_entity.id
_entity.type
_entity.pdbx_description
1 polymer ?
#
loop_
_entity_poly.entity_id
_entity_poly.type
_entity_poly.pdbx_seq_one_letter_code
_entity_poly.pdbx_strand_id
1 'polypeptide(L)'
;DHILAPVFFVKLAGVPVISIHPALLPFFGGKGMHGDKVHAAVLAAKAKESGVTVHRVHPDTVDLGEVVVQRRVPVNEGDDVATLSARVLAVEHEAIVEAVRRCIAKEAVS
;
A
#
# COMPACT_ATOMS: atom_id res chain seq x y z
N ASP A 1 -11.46 14.79 2.70
CA ASP A 1 -10.95 14.98 2.71
C ASP A 1 -9.95 14.58 3.06
N HIS A 2 -9.63 14.42 2.82
CA HIS A 2 -8.61 14.38 3.13
C HIS A 2 -7.97 13.40 3.72
N ILE A 3 -8.27 12.76 3.93
CA ILE A 3 -7.74 11.92 4.65
C ILE A 3 -6.95 10.99 3.97
N LEU A 4 -7.37 10.47 2.99
CA LEU A 4 -6.83 9.36 2.48
C LEU A 4 -6.17 9.69 1.30
N ALA A 5 -5.14 10.25 1.44
CA ALA A 5 -4.35 10.45 0.39
C ALA A 5 -4.27 9.33 -0.43
N PRO A 6 -3.97 9.47 -1.61
CA PRO A 6 -4.27 8.64 -2.64
C PRO A 6 -3.89 7.30 -2.43
N VAL A 7 -4.77 6.59 -2.20
CA VAL A 7 -4.62 5.24 -2.14
C VAL A 7 -5.25 4.67 -3.34
N PHE A 8 -4.72 3.61 -3.81
CA PHE A 8 -5.38 2.87 -4.83
C PHE A 8 -6.36 1.93 -4.17
N PHE A 9 -7.54 1.82 -4.75
CA PHE A 9 -8.55 0.89 -4.29
C PHE A 9 -8.76 -0.17 -5.36
N VAL A 10 -8.85 -1.42 -4.95
CA VAL A 10 -9.31 -2.49 -5.84
C VAL A 10 -10.78 -2.71 -5.53
N LYS A 11 -11.61 -2.75 -6.56
CA LYS A 11 -13.05 -2.85 -6.43
C LYS A 11 -13.58 -4.16 -6.98
N LEU A 12 -14.63 -4.69 -6.35
CA LEU A 12 -15.38 -5.79 -6.87
C LEU A 12 -16.81 -5.30 -7.04
N ALA A 13 -17.34 -5.42 -8.23
CA ALA A 13 -18.69 -4.95 -8.56
C ALA A 13 -18.90 -3.48 -8.15
N GLY A 14 -17.87 -2.67 -8.32
CA GLY A 14 -17.95 -1.25 -7.98
C GLY A 14 -17.74 -0.92 -6.52
N VAL A 15 -17.57 -1.92 -5.66
CA VAL A 15 -17.38 -1.69 -4.22
C VAL A 15 -15.91 -1.86 -3.87
N PRO A 16 -15.30 -0.88 -3.22
CA PRO A 16 -13.88 -1.02 -2.82
C PRO A 16 -13.73 -2.12 -1.79
N VAL A 17 -12.76 -3.00 -1.99
CA VAL A 17 -12.52 -4.12 -1.08
C VAL A 17 -11.14 -4.08 -0.45
N ILE A 18 -10.16 -3.51 -1.13
CA ILE A 18 -8.83 -3.34 -0.56
C ILE A 18 -8.26 -1.98 -0.94
N SER A 19 -7.37 -1.50 -0.11
CA SER A 19 -6.69 -0.23 -0.29
C SER A 19 -5.19 -0.49 -0.19
N ILE A 20 -4.40 0.12 -1.04
CA ILE A 20 -2.98 -0.12 -1.16
C ILE A 20 -2.20 1.15 -0.89
N HIS A 21 -1.18 1.05 -0.02
CA HIS A 21 -0.26 2.14 0.28
C HIS A 21 1.16 1.72 -0.06
N PRO A 22 1.92 2.55 -0.76
CA PRO A 22 3.31 2.23 -1.09
C PRO A 22 4.26 2.55 0.06
N ALA A 23 3.94 2.10 1.25
CA ALA A 23 4.71 2.33 2.45
C ALA A 23 4.48 1.22 3.45
N LEU A 24 5.41 1.09 4.40
CA LEU A 24 5.23 0.17 5.52
C LEU A 24 4.47 0.94 6.60
N LEU A 25 3.15 0.92 6.52
CA LEU A 25 2.35 1.61 7.52
C LEU A 25 2.59 1.02 8.91
N PRO A 26 2.57 1.83 9.94
CA PRO A 26 2.12 3.23 9.97
C PRO A 26 3.17 4.26 9.56
N PHE A 27 4.34 3.82 9.14
CA PHE A 27 5.41 4.75 8.78
C PHE A 27 5.10 5.40 7.43
N PHE A 28 5.43 6.68 7.32
CA PHE A 28 5.28 7.42 6.06
C PHE A 28 3.88 7.42 5.48
N GLY A 29 2.88 7.22 6.32
CA GLY A 29 1.49 7.35 5.92
C GLY A 29 0.99 8.76 6.20
N GLY A 30 -0.28 8.95 6.06
CA GLY A 30 -0.93 10.19 6.43
C GLY A 30 -1.23 11.10 5.26
N LYS A 31 -1.75 12.25 5.61
CA LYS A 31 -2.25 13.20 4.64
C LYS A 31 -1.15 13.70 3.75
N GLY A 32 -1.37 13.66 2.46
CA GLY A 32 -0.38 14.13 1.49
C GLY A 32 0.74 13.15 1.18
N MET A 33 0.81 12.05 1.90
CA MET A 33 1.89 11.08 1.69
C MET A 33 1.46 10.03 0.67
N HIS A 34 1.78 10.28 -0.56
CA HIS A 34 1.42 9.37 -1.63
C HIS A 34 2.47 9.40 -2.72
N GLY A 35 2.60 8.31 -3.42
CA GLY A 35 3.45 8.20 -4.58
C GLY A 35 4.87 8.66 -4.33
N ASP A 36 5.33 9.57 -5.14
CA ASP A 36 6.72 10.05 -5.06
C ASP A 36 7.03 10.75 -3.76
N LYS A 37 6.04 11.34 -3.11
CA LYS A 37 6.26 12.00 -1.82
C LYS A 37 6.64 10.98 -0.75
N VAL A 38 6.05 9.81 -0.78
CA VAL A 38 6.40 8.74 0.15
C VAL A 38 7.84 8.30 -0.08
N HIS A 39 8.20 8.05 -1.33
CA HIS A 39 9.55 7.60 -1.64
C HIS A 39 10.60 8.65 -1.29
N ALA A 40 10.29 9.92 -1.56
CA ALA A 40 11.19 11.01 -1.18
C ALA A 40 11.37 11.08 0.34
N ALA A 41 10.28 10.89 1.09
CA ALA A 41 10.35 10.92 2.56
C ALA A 41 11.17 9.75 3.11
N VAL A 42 11.00 8.57 2.53
CA VAL A 42 11.77 7.37 2.92
C VAL A 42 13.26 7.62 2.71
N LEU A 43 13.61 8.19 1.56
CA LEU A 43 15.01 8.48 1.24
C LEU A 43 15.57 9.57 2.15
N ALA A 44 14.79 10.61 2.42
CA ALA A 44 15.22 11.71 3.28
C ALA A 44 15.46 11.23 4.71
N ALA A 45 14.68 10.27 5.16
CA ALA A 45 14.83 9.68 6.49
C ALA A 45 15.94 8.65 6.56
N LYS A 46 16.55 8.34 5.44
CA LYS A 46 17.60 7.31 5.34
C LYS A 46 17.14 5.97 5.88
N ALA A 47 15.88 5.66 5.63
CA ALA A 47 15.30 4.40 6.04
C ALA A 47 15.95 3.27 5.25
N LYS A 48 16.13 2.12 5.88
CA LYS A 48 16.73 0.97 5.22
C LYS A 48 15.72 0.14 4.46
N GLU A 49 14.45 0.32 4.77
CA GLU A 49 13.37 -0.41 4.13
C GLU A 49 12.20 0.49 3.83
N SER A 50 11.53 0.19 2.75
CA SER A 50 10.21 0.72 2.45
C SER A 50 9.30 -0.50 2.28
N GLY A 51 8.19 -0.35 1.63
CA GLY A 51 7.32 -1.50 1.39
C GLY A 51 5.95 -1.14 0.89
N VAL A 52 5.07 -2.11 1.00
CA VAL A 52 3.69 -2.01 0.55
C VAL A 52 2.79 -2.53 1.65
N THR A 53 1.73 -1.83 1.94
CA THR A 53 0.72 -2.27 2.91
C THR A 53 -0.64 -2.29 2.22
N VAL A 54 -1.33 -3.42 2.32
CA VAL A 54 -2.66 -3.58 1.75
C VAL A 54 -3.65 -3.82 2.88
N HIS A 55 -4.66 -2.97 2.97
CA HIS A 55 -5.71 -3.08 3.97
C HIS A 55 -7.00 -3.56 3.34
N ARG A 56 -7.81 -4.23 4.13
CA ARG A 56 -9.19 -4.47 3.75
C ARG A 56 -9.96 -3.17 3.98
N VAL A 57 -10.88 -2.87 3.10
CA VAL A 57 -11.72 -1.68 3.22
C VAL A 57 -13.10 -2.10 3.71
N HIS A 58 -13.65 -1.34 4.65
CA HIS A 58 -15.02 -1.54 5.11
C HIS A 58 -15.86 -0.42 4.47
N PRO A 59 -16.58 -0.73 3.40
CA PRO A 59 -17.28 0.31 2.63
C PRO A 59 -18.31 1.10 3.44
N ASP A 60 -18.92 0.47 4.43
CA ASP A 60 -19.96 1.15 5.21
C ASP A 60 -19.39 2.26 6.09
N THR A 61 -18.18 2.12 6.56
CA THR A 61 -17.59 3.08 7.48
C THR A 61 -16.48 3.90 6.83
N VAL A 62 -16.07 3.52 5.65
CA VAL A 62 -14.94 4.14 4.95
C VAL A 62 -13.64 3.99 5.74
N ASP A 63 -13.61 3.13 6.71
CA ASP A 63 -12.40 2.90 7.50
C ASP A 63 -11.53 1.86 6.87
N LEU A 64 -10.24 1.99 7.10
CA LEU A 64 -9.31 0.95 6.73
C LEU A 64 -9.40 -0.15 7.78
N GLY A 65 -9.63 -1.35 7.32
CA GLY A 65 -9.70 -2.50 8.19
C GLY A 65 -8.33 -3.09 8.44
N GLU A 66 -8.32 -4.39 8.67
CA GLU A 66 -7.07 -5.09 8.97
C GLU A 66 -6.09 -5.10 7.79
N VAL A 67 -4.84 -5.25 8.11
CA VAL A 67 -3.80 -5.43 7.09
C VAL A 67 -3.96 -6.83 6.52
N VAL A 68 -4.12 -6.93 5.21
CA VAL A 68 -4.24 -8.20 4.52
C VAL A 68 -2.87 -8.72 4.10
N VAL A 69 -2.05 -7.82 3.55
CA VAL A 69 -0.72 -8.15 3.08
C VAL A 69 0.20 -6.97 3.37
N GLN A 70 1.40 -7.27 3.81
CA GLN A 70 2.44 -6.25 3.92
C GLN A 70 3.73 -6.88 3.44
N ARG A 71 4.45 -6.16 2.59
CA ARG A 71 5.72 -6.63 2.04
C ARG A 71 6.80 -5.57 2.23
N ARG A 72 7.98 -6.00 2.56
CA ARG A 72 9.13 -5.12 2.75
C ARG A 72 9.92 -5.02 1.45
N VAL A 73 10.45 -3.84 1.21
CA VAL A 73 11.25 -3.58 0.02
C VAL A 73 12.53 -2.91 0.49
N PRO A 74 13.70 -3.43 0.13
CA PRO A 74 14.95 -2.81 0.58
C PRO A 74 15.16 -1.46 -0.09
N VAL A 75 15.75 -0.53 0.66
CA VAL A 75 16.22 0.73 0.12
C VAL A 75 17.73 0.58 -0.03
N ASN A 76 18.20 0.67 -1.26
CA ASN A 76 19.62 0.46 -1.54
C ASN A 76 20.38 1.78 -1.52
N GLU A 77 21.65 1.69 -1.19
CA GLU A 77 22.50 2.85 -1.26
C GLU A 77 22.51 3.38 -2.70
N GLY A 78 22.36 4.66 -2.86
CA GLY A 78 22.33 5.24 -4.19
C GLY A 78 20.94 5.31 -4.82
N ASP A 79 19.92 4.80 -4.14
CA ASP A 79 18.56 4.89 -4.66
C ASP A 79 18.11 6.35 -4.76
N ASP A 80 17.35 6.64 -5.79
CA ASP A 80 16.61 7.89 -5.90
C ASP A 80 15.13 7.54 -5.95
N VAL A 81 14.29 8.55 -6.11
CA VAL A 81 12.84 8.34 -6.13
C VAL A 81 12.44 7.37 -7.25
N ALA A 82 13.04 7.52 -8.42
CA ALA A 82 12.69 6.68 -9.57
C ALA A 82 13.04 5.21 -9.35
N THR A 83 14.23 4.91 -8.83
CA THR A 83 14.64 3.53 -8.62
C THR A 83 13.86 2.87 -7.49
N LEU A 84 13.61 3.60 -6.41
CA LEU A 84 12.83 3.09 -5.30
C LEU A 84 11.38 2.86 -5.73
N SER A 85 10.81 3.83 -6.44
CA SER A 85 9.43 3.75 -6.94
C SER A 85 9.24 2.51 -7.82
N ALA A 86 10.17 2.25 -8.72
CA ALA A 86 10.07 1.09 -9.61
C ALA A 86 10.11 -0.23 -8.84
N ARG A 87 10.98 -0.29 -7.82
CA ARG A 87 11.09 -1.50 -7.00
C ARG A 87 9.83 -1.73 -6.16
N VAL A 88 9.30 -0.67 -5.58
CA VAL A 88 8.07 -0.75 -4.79
C VAL A 88 6.88 -1.13 -5.68
N LEU A 89 6.80 -0.57 -6.88
CA LEU A 89 5.72 -0.86 -7.81
C LEU A 89 5.67 -2.35 -8.18
N ALA A 90 6.82 -2.96 -8.41
CA ALA A 90 6.86 -4.39 -8.74
C ALA A 90 6.30 -5.23 -7.59
N VAL A 91 6.64 -4.87 -6.35
CA VAL A 91 6.13 -5.58 -5.18
C VAL A 91 4.65 -5.28 -4.95
N GLU A 92 4.21 -4.06 -5.26
CA GLU A 92 2.80 -3.69 -5.19
C GLU A 92 1.93 -4.61 -6.03
N HIS A 93 2.36 -4.89 -7.26
CA HIS A 93 1.59 -5.76 -8.15
C HIS A 93 1.44 -7.16 -7.54
N GLU A 94 2.50 -7.69 -6.95
CA GLU A 94 2.44 -8.99 -6.30
C GLU A 94 1.54 -8.96 -5.07
N ALA A 95 1.64 -7.89 -4.30
CA ALA A 95 0.85 -7.74 -3.08
C ALA A 95 -0.64 -7.63 -3.39
N ILE A 96 -0.99 -6.91 -4.46
CA ILE A 96 -2.37 -6.78 -4.91
C ILE A 96 -2.96 -8.15 -5.24
N VAL A 97 -2.23 -8.94 -6.03
CA VAL A 97 -2.71 -10.26 -6.44
C VAL A 97 -2.92 -11.15 -5.21
N GLU A 98 -1.97 -11.12 -4.29
CA GLU A 98 -2.07 -11.91 -3.07
C GLU A 98 -3.27 -11.46 -2.21
N ALA A 99 -3.46 -10.16 -2.08
CA ALA A 99 -4.55 -9.61 -1.27
C ALA A 99 -5.92 -9.97 -1.86
N VAL A 100 -6.04 -9.88 -3.18
CA VAL A 100 -7.29 -10.23 -3.85
C VAL A 100 -7.59 -11.72 -3.66
N ARG A 101 -6.58 -12.57 -3.79
CA ARG A 101 -6.75 -14.00 -3.58
C ARG A 101 -7.23 -14.31 -2.17
N ARG A 102 -6.65 -13.66 -1.17
CA ARG A 102 -7.04 -13.85 0.22
C ARG A 102 -8.48 -13.41 0.48
N CYS A 103 -8.86 -12.28 -0.11
CA CYS A 103 -10.23 -11.78 0.05
C CYS A 103 -11.24 -12.72 -0.61
N ILE A 104 -10.95 -13.21 -1.80
CA ILE A 104 -11.83 -14.14 -2.51
C ILE A 104 -11.95 -15.45 -1.74
N ALA A 105 -10.85 -15.99 -1.23
CA ALA A 105 -10.87 -17.23 -0.49
C ALA A 105 -11.71 -17.12 0.78
N LYS A 106 -11.61 -15.98 1.47
CA LYS A 106 -12.39 -15.73 2.66
C LYS A 106 -13.89 -15.66 2.34
N GLU A 107 -14.24 -14.99 1.25
CA GLU A 107 -15.63 -14.91 0.82
C GLU A 107 -16.18 -16.29 0.46
N ALA A 108 -15.37 -17.10 -0.20
CA ALA A 108 -15.80 -18.44 -0.63
C ALA A 108 -16.04 -19.38 0.55
N VAL A 109 -15.36 -19.14 1.67
CA VAL A 109 -15.50 -19.99 2.85
C VAL A 109 -16.67 -19.55 3.71
N SER A 110 -17.00 -18.31 3.67
CA SER A 110 -18.15 -17.83 4.45
C SER A 110 -19.45 -18.01 3.69
#